data_8befed4ed24c6032427cd87f6686e165
#
_entry.id   8befed4ed24c6032427cd87f6686e165
#
_cell.length_a   1.000
_cell.length_b   1.000
_cell.length_c   1.000
_cell.angle_alpha   90.00
_cell.angle_beta   90.00
_cell.angle_gamma   90.00
#
_symmetry.space_group_name_H-M   'P 1'
#
loop_
_entity.id
_entity.type
_entity.pdbx_description
1 polymer ?
#
loop_
_entity_poly.entity_id
_entity_poly.type
_entity_poly.pdbx_seq_one_letter_code
_entity_poly.pdbx_strand_id
1 'polypeptide(L)'
;MNVKKAKKLLALTLALAMAVGLAACTDTGSGDGGSDTSIYRTLYSSEVETMNYLYTTSSGNLEIPANTVDTLIEYDCYGVVRPALAESWEHNEDYTEWTFHIRQGVQWVDKDANPVAEVTAQDWVDAAHYILDASNSSSSEYNFEVAQVTNAAAYYEYTAYLLELETATDGTDENGNPVKLDADGEVIEEVPAVSADDIGVKATDTYTLVYSLDAPCSYFLSMLCWAAFLPVNGDFLAQCGDSFGTSAETLLYCGPFILSTFEPQVQRVMTKNPTYWDIENVHIDTIQMTYNAEAATLATTMYLQGEVDYADISADLLSSLLETNSDEIHYSRPDVSYSYWYLFNFDPQFPAEYEPDNWRLAVNNENFRLSIMHGLDRVNALQAKDFADPESLLSNTITPLGAASASQDYA
;
A
#
# COMPACT_ATOMS: atom_id res chain seq x y z
N MET A 1 51.46 -0.80 -33.69
CA MET A 1 51.17 -1.85 -32.67
C MET A 1 50.11 -2.78 -33.27
N ASN A 2 50.38 -4.07 -33.37
CA ASN A 2 49.61 -4.99 -34.19
C ASN A 2 48.24 -5.28 -33.50
N VAL A 3 47.12 -5.10 -34.18
CA VAL A 3 45.74 -5.23 -33.68
C VAL A 3 45.52 -6.54 -32.87
N LYS A 4 46.20 -7.62 -33.25
CA LYS A 4 46.20 -8.89 -32.54
C LYS A 4 46.86 -8.82 -31.14
N LYS A 5 47.84 -7.93 -30.92
CA LYS A 5 48.49 -7.72 -29.62
C LYS A 5 47.61 -6.84 -28.73
N ALA A 6 46.90 -5.84 -29.29
CA ALA A 6 45.95 -5.00 -28.53
C ALA A 6 44.74 -5.77 -28.05
N LYS A 7 44.17 -6.68 -28.84
CA LYS A 7 43.07 -7.56 -28.44
C LYS A 7 43.46 -8.57 -27.37
N LYS A 8 44.72 -9.10 -27.39
CA LYS A 8 45.20 -9.99 -26.29
C LYS A 8 45.47 -9.23 -25.00
N LEU A 9 45.92 -7.97 -25.07
CA LEU A 9 46.15 -7.13 -23.91
C LEU A 9 44.80 -6.74 -23.27
N LEU A 10 43.77 -6.42 -24.08
CA LEU A 10 42.42 -6.09 -23.59
C LEU A 10 41.72 -7.30 -22.97
N ALA A 11 41.89 -8.50 -23.51
CA ALA A 11 41.38 -9.73 -22.95
C ALA A 11 42.08 -10.10 -21.63
N LEU A 12 43.36 -9.80 -21.48
CA LEU A 12 44.13 -10.07 -20.28
C LEU A 12 43.76 -9.08 -19.15
N THR A 13 43.47 -7.82 -19.48
CA THR A 13 43.01 -6.82 -18.51
C THR A 13 41.58 -7.07 -18.07
N LEU A 14 40.67 -7.56 -18.91
CA LEU A 14 39.33 -7.96 -18.52
C LEU A 14 39.34 -9.22 -17.63
N ALA A 15 40.20 -10.20 -17.96
CA ALA A 15 40.33 -11.41 -17.12
C ALA A 15 40.97 -11.10 -15.75
N LEU A 16 41.87 -10.11 -15.67
CA LEU A 16 42.46 -9.67 -14.41
C LEU A 16 41.46 -8.86 -13.55
N ALA A 17 40.57 -8.09 -14.17
CA ALA A 17 39.49 -7.36 -13.49
C ALA A 17 38.43 -8.32 -12.90
N MET A 18 38.11 -9.41 -13.60
CA MET A 18 37.22 -10.46 -13.09
C MET A 18 37.87 -11.32 -11.98
N ALA A 19 39.19 -11.51 -12.02
CA ALA A 19 39.91 -12.26 -10.97
C ALA A 19 40.09 -11.48 -9.66
N VAL A 20 40.06 -10.15 -9.71
CA VAL A 20 40.12 -9.31 -8.50
C VAL A 20 38.75 -9.19 -7.83
N GLY A 21 37.64 -9.32 -8.60
CA GLY A 21 36.29 -9.37 -8.05
C GLY A 21 35.94 -10.69 -7.33
N LEU A 22 36.63 -11.80 -7.65
CA LEU A 22 36.41 -13.12 -7.03
C LEU A 22 37.30 -13.40 -5.80
N ALA A 23 38.22 -12.50 -5.46
CA ALA A 23 39.09 -12.67 -4.30
C ALA A 23 38.62 -11.95 -3.02
N ALA A 24 37.42 -11.32 -3.07
CA ALA A 24 36.85 -10.60 -1.92
C ALA A 24 35.84 -11.43 -1.09
N CYS A 25 35.57 -12.69 -1.47
CA CYS A 25 34.66 -13.57 -0.74
C CYS A 25 35.29 -14.92 -0.36
N THR A 26 36.45 -14.91 0.32
CA THR A 26 36.89 -16.05 1.11
C THR A 26 37.62 -15.52 2.33
N ASP A 27 36.85 -15.14 3.34
CA ASP A 27 37.39 -15.03 4.70
C ASP A 27 36.67 -16.06 5.57
N THR A 28 37.26 -17.25 5.65
CA THR A 28 37.03 -18.21 6.71
C THR A 28 38.01 -17.85 7.82
N GLY A 29 37.64 -16.89 8.63
CA GLY A 29 38.39 -16.43 9.80
C GLY A 29 37.50 -16.40 11.03
N SER A 30 37.65 -17.37 11.90
CA SER A 30 37.06 -17.40 13.24
C SER A 30 37.51 -16.22 14.08
N GLY A 31 36.55 -15.47 14.63
CA GLY A 31 36.68 -14.74 15.91
C GLY A 31 37.05 -13.26 15.80
N ASP A 32 36.10 -12.38 15.88
CA ASP A 32 35.99 -11.37 16.92
C ASP A 32 34.68 -10.58 16.73
N GLY A 33 34.04 -10.14 17.81
CA GLY A 33 32.67 -9.58 17.88
C GLY A 33 32.36 -8.44 16.93
N GLY A 34 32.16 -8.75 15.65
CA GLY A 34 31.44 -7.93 14.72
C GLY A 34 29.95 -8.28 14.83
N SER A 35 29.06 -7.33 15.00
CA SER A 35 27.62 -7.56 14.88
C SER A 35 27.35 -8.13 13.50
N ASP A 36 26.94 -9.42 13.43
CA ASP A 36 26.41 -9.99 12.20
C ASP A 36 25.14 -9.18 11.85
N THR A 37 25.28 -8.26 10.88
CA THR A 37 24.13 -7.51 10.38
C THR A 37 23.23 -8.47 9.60
N SER A 38 21.99 -8.64 10.07
CA SER A 38 21.02 -9.48 9.38
C SER A 38 20.42 -8.70 8.19
N ILE A 39 20.63 -9.22 6.98
CA ILE A 39 20.12 -8.63 5.73
C ILE A 39 19.06 -9.55 5.16
N TYR A 40 17.86 -9.01 4.91
CA TYR A 40 16.81 -9.68 4.17
C TYR A 40 16.79 -9.18 2.72
N ARG A 41 17.08 -10.09 1.79
CA ARG A 41 17.24 -9.79 0.36
C ARG A 41 16.06 -10.28 -0.43
N THR A 42 15.48 -9.43 -1.25
CA THR A 42 14.37 -9.78 -2.14
C THR A 42 14.46 -9.05 -3.47
N LEU A 43 13.58 -9.38 -4.42
CA LEU A 43 13.50 -8.75 -5.73
C LEU A 43 12.20 -7.98 -5.89
N TYR A 44 12.24 -6.95 -6.75
CA TYR A 44 11.04 -6.32 -7.26
C TYR A 44 11.14 -6.09 -8.77
N SER A 45 9.99 -6.03 -9.47
CA SER A 45 9.94 -5.89 -10.94
C SER A 45 9.22 -4.63 -11.42
N SER A 46 8.54 -3.93 -10.52
CA SER A 46 7.80 -2.72 -10.86
C SER A 46 8.22 -1.57 -9.96
N GLU A 47 8.41 -0.38 -10.57
CA GLU A 47 8.70 0.81 -9.79
C GLU A 47 7.46 1.33 -9.07
N VAL A 48 7.70 2.03 -7.94
CA VAL A 48 6.67 2.83 -7.30
C VAL A 48 6.41 4.09 -8.14
N GLU A 49 5.17 4.44 -8.34
CA GLU A 49 4.77 5.67 -9.00
C GLU A 49 4.90 6.87 -8.05
N THR A 50 4.65 6.62 -6.78
CA THR A 50 4.76 7.60 -5.69
C THR A 50 4.97 6.89 -4.35
N MET A 51 5.72 7.50 -3.44
CA MET A 51 5.80 7.10 -2.04
C MET A 51 4.92 8.00 -1.13
N ASN A 52 4.10 8.90 -1.73
CA ASN A 52 3.09 9.63 -1.00
C ASN A 52 1.93 8.69 -0.64
N TYR A 53 2.01 8.12 0.56
CA TYR A 53 1.02 7.16 1.08
C TYR A 53 -0.33 7.79 1.42
N LEU A 54 -0.41 9.12 1.48
CA LEU A 54 -1.67 9.84 1.66
C LEU A 54 -2.46 9.97 0.35
N TYR A 55 -1.77 9.76 -0.79
CA TYR A 55 -2.34 9.94 -2.13
C TYR A 55 -2.85 8.64 -2.75
N THR A 56 -2.20 7.50 -2.46
CA THR A 56 -2.36 6.25 -3.21
C THR A 56 -2.94 5.12 -2.39
N THR A 57 -3.74 4.25 -3.04
CA THR A 57 -4.19 2.96 -2.50
C THR A 57 -3.50 1.76 -3.18
N SER A 58 -2.57 2.01 -4.11
CA SER A 58 -1.83 0.97 -4.81
C SER A 58 -0.88 0.22 -3.88
N SER A 59 -1.03 -1.10 -3.74
CA SER A 59 -0.20 -1.94 -2.88
C SER A 59 1.30 -1.84 -3.21
N GLY A 60 1.66 -1.72 -4.49
CA GLY A 60 3.05 -1.54 -4.91
C GLY A 60 3.68 -0.22 -4.45
N ASN A 61 2.87 0.84 -4.33
CA ASN A 61 3.30 2.13 -3.80
C ASN A 61 3.38 2.13 -2.28
N LEU A 62 2.60 1.26 -1.60
CA LEU A 62 2.51 1.18 -0.15
C LEU A 62 3.54 0.23 0.49
N GLU A 63 4.30 -0.51 -0.29
CA GLU A 63 5.30 -1.46 0.21
C GLU A 63 6.37 -0.78 1.11
N ILE A 64 6.85 0.41 0.70
CA ILE A 64 7.81 1.19 1.49
C ILE A 64 7.15 1.79 2.73
N PRO A 65 6.04 2.55 2.63
CA PRO A 65 5.36 3.11 3.80
C PRO A 65 4.97 2.07 4.85
N ALA A 66 4.52 0.89 4.45
CA ALA A 66 4.15 -0.20 5.36
C ALA A 66 5.30 -0.70 6.26
N ASN A 67 6.55 -0.43 5.87
CA ASN A 67 7.73 -0.79 6.66
C ASN A 67 8.36 0.42 7.37
N THR A 68 7.96 1.63 7.03
CA THR A 68 8.66 2.85 7.45
C THR A 68 7.80 3.84 8.24
N VAL A 69 6.49 3.68 8.19
CA VAL A 69 5.52 4.47 8.99
C VAL A 69 4.64 3.50 9.77
N ASP A 70 4.53 3.70 11.05
CA ASP A 70 3.77 2.84 11.94
C ASP A 70 2.29 3.26 12.02
N THR A 71 1.41 2.33 12.36
CA THR A 71 -0.04 2.52 12.51
C THR A 71 -0.43 2.75 13.98
N LEU A 72 -1.70 3.11 14.24
CA LEU A 72 -2.23 3.16 15.62
C LEU A 72 -2.19 1.78 16.28
N ILE A 73 -2.54 0.76 15.53
CA ILE A 73 -2.61 -0.64 15.95
C ILE A 73 -2.04 -1.52 14.86
N GLU A 74 -1.61 -2.72 15.19
CA GLU A 74 -1.10 -3.70 14.24
C GLU A 74 -1.74 -5.07 14.44
N TYR A 75 -1.59 -5.96 13.45
CA TYR A 75 -1.91 -7.38 13.61
C TYR A 75 -0.63 -8.18 13.83
N ASP A 76 -0.64 -9.02 14.86
CA ASP A 76 0.43 -10.01 15.01
C ASP A 76 0.32 -11.12 13.93
N CYS A 77 1.33 -12.00 13.90
CA CYS A 77 1.37 -13.12 12.95
C CYS A 77 0.19 -14.10 13.06
N TYR A 78 -0.65 -13.99 14.10
CA TYR A 78 -1.87 -14.77 14.29
C TYR A 78 -3.14 -14.02 13.92
N GLY A 79 -3.02 -12.76 13.47
CA GLY A 79 -4.15 -11.89 13.15
C GLY A 79 -4.84 -11.31 14.39
N VAL A 80 -4.13 -11.22 15.51
CA VAL A 80 -4.64 -10.60 16.73
C VAL A 80 -4.21 -9.14 16.77
N VAL A 81 -5.14 -8.23 17.01
CA VAL A 81 -4.87 -6.80 17.15
C VAL A 81 -3.96 -6.54 18.35
N ARG A 82 -2.90 -5.75 18.11
CA ARG A 82 -1.91 -5.33 19.11
C ARG A 82 -1.78 -3.81 19.13
N PRO A 83 -1.40 -3.23 20.28
CA PRO A 83 -1.00 -1.84 20.36
C PRO A 83 0.25 -1.56 19.51
N ALA A 84 0.23 -0.47 18.72
CA ALA A 84 1.40 0.06 18.03
C ALA A 84 1.66 1.50 18.49
N LEU A 85 1.42 2.54 17.68
CA LEU A 85 1.56 3.94 18.12
C LEU A 85 0.50 4.33 19.16
N ALA A 86 -0.65 3.67 19.18
CA ALA A 86 -1.58 3.77 20.32
C ALA A 86 -1.21 2.72 21.39
N GLU A 87 -0.90 3.17 22.63
CA GLU A 87 -0.66 2.26 23.76
C GLU A 87 -1.93 1.56 24.20
N SER A 88 -3.07 2.23 24.06
CA SER A 88 -4.41 1.76 24.42
C SER A 88 -5.47 2.56 23.69
N TRP A 89 -6.67 2.01 23.68
CA TRP A 89 -7.86 2.66 23.12
C TRP A 89 -9.09 2.25 23.89
N GLU A 90 -10.12 3.07 23.74
CA GLU A 90 -11.46 2.83 24.29
C GLU A 90 -12.51 3.34 23.31
N HIS A 91 -13.74 2.92 23.48
CA HIS A 91 -14.87 3.36 22.67
C HIS A 91 -16.10 3.58 23.55
N ASN A 92 -17.06 4.38 23.08
CA ASN A 92 -18.35 4.52 23.72
C ASN A 92 -19.22 3.25 23.53
N GLU A 93 -20.37 3.18 24.20
CA GLU A 93 -21.26 2.00 24.15
C GLU A 93 -21.76 1.70 22.73
N ASP A 94 -21.91 2.72 21.89
CA ASP A 94 -22.49 2.64 20.56
C ASP A 94 -21.44 2.44 19.45
N TYR A 95 -20.13 2.39 19.76
CA TYR A 95 -19.04 2.31 18.78
C TYR A 95 -19.06 3.47 17.76
N THR A 96 -19.55 4.64 18.16
CA THR A 96 -19.56 5.87 17.36
C THR A 96 -18.45 6.86 17.74
N GLU A 97 -17.75 6.59 18.84
CA GLU A 97 -16.61 7.38 19.29
C GLU A 97 -15.51 6.44 19.78
N TRP A 98 -14.31 6.65 19.26
CA TRP A 98 -13.11 5.89 19.59
C TRP A 98 -12.02 6.84 20.05
N THR A 99 -11.44 6.58 21.22
CA THR A 99 -10.35 7.36 21.80
C THR A 99 -9.09 6.52 21.83
N PHE A 100 -7.99 7.06 21.28
CA PHE A 100 -6.68 6.42 21.24
C PHE A 100 -5.69 7.23 22.06
N HIS A 101 -4.92 6.55 22.92
CA HIS A 101 -3.84 7.13 23.70
C HIS A 101 -2.51 6.86 22.99
N ILE A 102 -1.92 7.93 22.45
CA ILE A 102 -0.71 7.85 21.61
C ILE A 102 0.52 7.66 22.50
N ARG A 103 1.40 6.78 22.09
CA ARG A 103 2.68 6.50 22.74
C ARG A 103 3.56 7.73 22.76
N GLN A 104 4.01 8.15 23.96
CA GLN A 104 4.87 9.32 24.13
C GLN A 104 6.33 9.00 23.77
N GLY A 105 7.04 10.00 23.26
CA GLY A 105 8.48 9.91 22.98
C GLY A 105 8.83 9.26 21.65
N VAL A 106 7.86 8.81 20.85
CA VAL A 106 8.09 8.29 19.50
C VAL A 106 8.49 9.45 18.59
N GLN A 107 9.57 9.25 17.81
CA GLN A 107 10.13 10.30 16.97
C GLN A 107 9.86 10.06 15.50
N TRP A 108 9.48 11.13 14.81
CA TRP A 108 9.72 11.25 13.39
C TRP A 108 11.21 11.48 13.15
N VAL A 109 11.81 10.68 12.29
CA VAL A 109 13.21 10.83 11.91
C VAL A 109 13.36 11.02 10.40
N ASP A 110 14.46 11.68 9.99
CA ASP A 110 14.83 11.78 8.59
C ASP A 110 15.53 10.49 8.08
N LYS A 111 15.92 10.46 6.80
CA LYS A 111 16.58 9.29 6.19
C LYS A 111 17.94 8.93 6.82
N ASP A 112 18.54 9.82 7.58
CA ASP A 112 19.81 9.63 8.29
C ASP A 112 19.59 9.34 9.78
N ALA A 113 18.34 9.02 10.18
CA ALA A 113 17.91 8.74 11.54
C ALA A 113 18.05 9.92 12.52
N ASN A 114 18.10 11.17 12.04
CA ASN A 114 18.09 12.31 12.91
C ASN A 114 16.65 12.63 13.34
N PRO A 115 16.38 12.83 14.65
CA PRO A 115 15.06 13.24 15.13
C PRO A 115 14.65 14.61 14.54
N VAL A 116 13.43 14.70 14.05
CA VAL A 116 12.84 15.91 13.46
C VAL A 116 11.72 16.46 14.34
N ALA A 117 10.81 15.59 14.76
CA ALA A 117 9.66 15.93 15.59
C ALA A 117 9.23 14.72 16.42
N GLU A 118 8.40 14.95 17.44
CA GLU A 118 7.72 13.86 18.15
C GLU A 118 6.39 13.52 17.45
N VAL A 119 6.03 12.23 17.40
CA VAL A 119 4.73 11.78 16.91
C VAL A 119 3.64 12.18 17.91
N THR A 120 2.62 12.83 17.43
CA THR A 120 1.51 13.35 18.24
C THR A 120 0.15 13.00 17.65
N ALA A 121 -0.93 13.17 18.40
CA ALA A 121 -2.29 12.99 17.90
C ALA A 121 -2.63 13.90 16.71
N GLN A 122 -1.98 15.05 16.60
CA GLN A 122 -2.18 16.00 15.49
C GLN A 122 -1.78 15.40 14.14
N ASP A 123 -0.81 14.48 14.10
CA ASP A 123 -0.31 13.89 12.86
C ASP A 123 -1.39 13.09 12.10
N TRP A 124 -2.38 12.52 12.81
CA TRP A 124 -3.56 11.88 12.19
C TRP A 124 -4.59 12.88 11.71
N VAL A 125 -4.74 14.01 12.41
CA VAL A 125 -5.61 15.11 11.98
C VAL A 125 -5.07 15.72 10.68
N ASP A 126 -3.76 15.97 10.62
CA ASP A 126 -3.11 16.52 9.44
C ASP A 126 -3.20 15.57 8.24
N ALA A 127 -3.04 14.26 8.47
CA ALA A 127 -3.22 13.25 7.43
C ALA A 127 -4.67 13.22 6.90
N ALA A 128 -5.67 13.25 7.79
CA ALA A 128 -7.08 13.28 7.40
C ALA A 128 -7.43 14.54 6.62
N HIS A 129 -6.94 15.71 7.05
CA HIS A 129 -7.15 16.97 6.33
C HIS A 129 -6.56 16.93 4.92
N TYR A 130 -5.35 16.37 4.76
CA TYR A 130 -4.72 16.22 3.45
C TYR A 130 -5.52 15.29 2.54
N ILE A 131 -5.88 14.10 3.03
CA ILE A 131 -6.58 13.07 2.24
C ILE A 131 -7.96 13.56 1.81
N LEU A 132 -8.67 14.26 2.68
CA LEU A 132 -10.04 14.71 2.46
C LEU A 132 -10.16 16.06 1.75
N ASP A 133 -9.05 16.75 1.49
CA ASP A 133 -9.05 17.91 0.59
C ASP A 133 -8.94 17.44 -0.86
N ALA A 134 -10.01 17.61 -1.63
CA ALA A 134 -10.12 17.16 -3.02
C ALA A 134 -9.03 17.77 -3.92
N SER A 135 -8.42 18.91 -3.55
CA SER A 135 -7.31 19.52 -4.29
C SER A 135 -6.07 18.62 -4.34
N ASN A 136 -5.89 17.73 -3.35
CA ASN A 136 -4.79 16.78 -3.30
C ASN A 136 -5.04 15.52 -4.14
N SER A 137 -6.26 15.34 -4.69
CA SER A 137 -6.63 14.20 -5.55
C SER A 137 -6.27 12.84 -4.95
N SER A 138 -6.38 12.69 -3.64
CA SER A 138 -6.11 11.43 -2.95
C SER A 138 -7.13 10.37 -3.39
N SER A 139 -6.64 9.16 -3.66
CA SER A 139 -7.50 7.99 -3.90
C SER A 139 -7.89 7.25 -2.62
N SER A 140 -7.51 7.81 -1.46
CA SER A 140 -7.74 7.20 -0.15
C SER A 140 -8.93 7.80 0.61
N GLU A 141 -9.58 8.86 0.09
CA GLU A 141 -10.69 9.58 0.72
C GLU A 141 -11.88 8.68 1.05
N TYR A 142 -12.22 7.74 0.14
CA TYR A 142 -13.35 6.84 0.33
C TYR A 142 -13.22 5.95 1.57
N ASN A 143 -12.01 5.72 2.10
CA ASN A 143 -11.79 4.93 3.31
C ASN A 143 -12.41 5.60 4.54
N PHE A 144 -12.41 6.93 4.58
CA PHE A 144 -13.04 7.70 5.65
C PHE A 144 -14.57 7.64 5.56
N GLU A 145 -15.13 7.60 4.35
CA GLU A 145 -16.56 7.39 4.12
C GLU A 145 -16.97 5.97 4.53
N VAL A 146 -16.22 4.94 4.13
CA VAL A 146 -16.46 3.53 4.52
C VAL A 146 -16.37 3.38 6.05
N ALA A 147 -15.44 4.07 6.69
CA ALA A 147 -15.32 4.14 8.15
C ALA A 147 -16.41 5.00 8.79
N GLN A 148 -17.18 5.73 8.01
CA GLN A 148 -18.23 6.66 8.44
C GLN A 148 -17.71 7.74 9.39
N VAL A 149 -16.52 8.24 9.12
CA VAL A 149 -15.96 9.36 9.90
C VAL A 149 -16.80 10.60 9.68
N THR A 150 -17.26 11.19 10.77
CA THR A 150 -18.17 12.35 10.77
C THR A 150 -17.62 13.47 9.90
N ASN A 151 -18.47 14.03 9.03
CA ASN A 151 -18.18 15.10 8.09
C ASN A 151 -17.06 14.82 7.05
N ALA A 152 -16.50 13.62 6.97
CA ALA A 152 -15.44 13.32 6.01
C ALA A 152 -15.92 13.48 4.56
N ALA A 153 -17.02 12.81 4.19
CA ALA A 153 -17.61 12.93 2.86
C ALA A 153 -18.06 14.37 2.56
N ALA A 154 -18.71 15.03 3.53
CA ALA A 154 -19.19 16.40 3.36
C ALA A 154 -18.05 17.42 3.16
N TYR A 155 -16.92 17.25 3.84
CA TYR A 155 -15.75 18.09 3.64
C TYR A 155 -15.11 17.84 2.25
N TYR A 156 -14.98 16.58 1.84
CA TYR A 156 -14.47 16.24 0.51
C TYR A 156 -15.35 16.83 -0.59
N GLU A 157 -16.68 16.65 -0.51
CA GLU A 157 -17.64 17.24 -1.46
C GLU A 157 -17.53 18.77 -1.50
N TYR A 158 -17.40 19.42 -0.35
CA TYR A 158 -17.23 20.87 -0.29
C TYR A 158 -15.92 21.34 -0.93
N THR A 159 -14.79 20.68 -0.69
CA THR A 159 -13.51 21.03 -1.31
C THR A 159 -13.50 20.73 -2.82
N ALA A 160 -14.16 19.65 -3.27
CA ALA A 160 -14.37 19.36 -4.68
C ALA A 160 -15.22 20.45 -5.37
N TYR A 161 -16.31 20.89 -4.72
CA TYR A 161 -17.11 22.02 -5.19
C TYR A 161 -16.27 23.31 -5.33
N LEU A 162 -15.37 23.60 -4.38
CA LEU A 162 -14.50 24.77 -4.49
C LEU A 162 -13.56 24.68 -5.70
N LEU A 163 -13.01 23.50 -6.01
CA LEU A 163 -12.19 23.27 -7.21
C LEU A 163 -12.99 23.47 -8.49
N GLU A 164 -14.22 22.98 -8.54
CA GLU A 164 -15.10 23.16 -9.68
C GLU A 164 -15.41 24.64 -9.93
N LEU A 165 -15.61 25.41 -8.86
CA LEU A 165 -15.81 26.87 -8.94
C LEU A 165 -14.61 27.64 -9.50
N GLU A 166 -13.37 27.13 -9.36
CA GLU A 166 -12.17 27.79 -9.91
C GLU A 166 -12.19 27.85 -11.44
N THR A 167 -12.82 26.88 -12.08
CA THR A 167 -12.92 26.77 -13.54
C THR A 167 -14.29 27.18 -14.09
N ALA A 168 -15.25 27.50 -13.18
CA ALA A 168 -16.63 27.80 -13.52
C ALA A 168 -16.79 29.08 -14.35
N THR A 169 -17.78 29.09 -15.21
CA THR A 169 -18.18 30.26 -15.98
C THR A 169 -19.52 30.81 -15.48
N ASP A 170 -19.76 32.12 -15.69
CA ASP A 170 -21.04 32.72 -15.36
C ASP A 170 -22.10 32.33 -16.41
N GLY A 171 -23.27 31.94 -15.93
CA GLY A 171 -24.40 31.55 -16.75
C GLY A 171 -25.74 31.93 -16.13
N THR A 172 -26.84 31.41 -16.70
CA THR A 172 -28.19 31.53 -16.16
C THR A 172 -28.87 30.17 -16.20
N ASP A 173 -29.63 29.87 -15.16
CA ASP A 173 -30.49 28.69 -15.13
C ASP A 173 -31.69 28.82 -16.09
N GLU A 174 -32.52 27.80 -16.18
CA GLU A 174 -33.74 27.78 -17.01
C GLU A 174 -34.78 28.86 -16.63
N ASN A 175 -34.66 29.41 -15.41
CA ASN A 175 -35.55 30.48 -14.90
C ASN A 175 -34.92 31.89 -15.08
N GLY A 176 -33.71 31.96 -15.63
CA GLY A 176 -32.98 33.22 -15.84
C GLY A 176 -32.23 33.73 -14.61
N ASN A 177 -32.05 32.93 -13.57
CA ASN A 177 -31.24 33.33 -12.41
C ASN A 177 -29.74 33.14 -12.72
N PRO A 178 -28.89 34.04 -12.20
CA PRO A 178 -27.43 33.86 -12.31
C PRO A 178 -26.97 32.57 -11.60
N VAL A 179 -26.18 31.76 -12.31
CA VAL A 179 -25.58 30.51 -11.79
C VAL A 179 -24.16 30.39 -12.26
N LYS A 180 -23.39 29.46 -11.64
CA LYS A 180 -22.10 29.00 -12.13
C LYS A 180 -22.32 27.74 -12.97
N LEU A 181 -21.59 27.65 -14.09
CA LEU A 181 -21.62 26.52 -15.00
C LEU A 181 -20.25 25.85 -15.02
N ASP A 182 -20.25 24.54 -15.09
CA ASP A 182 -19.05 23.72 -15.28
C ASP A 182 -18.52 23.78 -16.74
N ALA A 183 -17.53 22.94 -17.07
CA ALA A 183 -16.93 22.90 -18.40
C ALA A 183 -17.88 22.35 -19.48
N ASP A 184 -18.90 21.58 -19.10
CA ASP A 184 -19.91 21.02 -19.99
C ASP A 184 -21.15 21.94 -20.12
N GLY A 185 -21.18 23.03 -19.35
CA GLY A 185 -22.27 24.02 -19.33
C GLY A 185 -23.43 23.63 -18.41
N GLU A 186 -23.25 22.68 -17.53
CA GLU A 186 -24.21 22.27 -16.52
C GLU A 186 -24.12 23.20 -15.29
N VAL A 187 -25.22 23.33 -14.56
CA VAL A 187 -25.27 24.17 -13.36
C VAL A 187 -24.53 23.48 -12.22
N ILE A 188 -23.56 24.18 -11.65
CA ILE A 188 -22.86 23.73 -10.45
C ILE A 188 -23.79 23.97 -9.25
N GLU A 189 -24.21 22.89 -8.59
CA GLU A 189 -25.05 22.95 -7.39
C GLU A 189 -24.24 23.45 -6.18
N GLU A 190 -24.87 24.31 -5.36
CA GLU A 190 -24.21 24.83 -4.16
C GLU A 190 -24.06 23.73 -3.09
N VAL A 191 -22.82 23.48 -2.66
CA VAL A 191 -22.51 22.55 -1.57
C VAL A 191 -22.34 23.32 -0.26
N PRO A 192 -22.97 22.90 0.86
CA PRO A 192 -22.81 23.54 2.15
C PRO A 192 -21.35 23.56 2.61
N ALA A 193 -20.91 24.71 3.13
CA ALA A 193 -19.55 24.86 3.64
C ALA A 193 -19.31 23.98 4.87
N VAL A 194 -18.22 23.21 4.85
CA VAL A 194 -17.73 22.41 5.96
C VAL A 194 -16.28 22.78 6.23
N SER A 195 -15.92 22.96 7.50
CA SER A 195 -14.54 23.24 7.90
C SER A 195 -13.78 21.92 8.07
N ALA A 196 -12.47 21.91 7.76
CA ALA A 196 -11.59 20.80 8.12
C ALA A 196 -11.65 20.50 9.63
N ASP A 197 -11.82 21.55 10.44
CA ASP A 197 -12.01 21.41 11.90
C ASP A 197 -13.31 20.70 12.30
N ASP A 198 -14.25 20.49 11.39
CA ASP A 198 -15.50 19.76 11.67
C ASP A 198 -15.41 18.25 11.35
N ILE A 199 -14.32 17.81 10.73
CA ILE A 199 -14.06 16.38 10.47
C ILE A 199 -13.95 15.64 11.81
N GLY A 200 -14.50 14.44 11.88
CA GLY A 200 -14.54 13.60 13.08
C GLY A 200 -13.19 12.98 13.48
N VAL A 201 -12.06 13.64 13.19
CA VAL A 201 -10.71 13.25 13.62
C VAL A 201 -10.13 14.41 14.42
N LYS A 202 -9.88 14.21 15.73
CA LYS A 202 -9.51 15.29 16.65
C LYS A 202 -8.35 14.91 17.55
N ALA A 203 -7.35 15.77 17.63
CA ALA A 203 -6.37 15.78 18.72
C ALA A 203 -6.97 16.59 19.89
N THR A 204 -7.44 15.91 20.93
CA THR A 204 -8.01 16.58 22.11
C THR A 204 -6.93 17.06 23.08
N ASP A 205 -5.76 16.45 23.02
CA ASP A 205 -4.50 16.93 23.58
C ASP A 205 -3.34 16.34 22.75
N THR A 206 -2.09 16.57 23.15
CA THR A 206 -0.90 16.13 22.40
C THR A 206 -0.88 14.63 22.10
N TYR A 207 -1.45 13.79 22.97
CA TYR A 207 -1.37 12.33 22.89
C TYR A 207 -2.72 11.63 22.94
N THR A 208 -3.83 12.37 22.81
CA THR A 208 -5.16 11.80 22.75
C THR A 208 -5.84 12.13 21.44
N LEU A 209 -6.05 11.08 20.64
CA LEU A 209 -6.73 11.13 19.35
C LEU A 209 -8.14 10.58 19.48
N VAL A 210 -9.12 11.30 18.98
CA VAL A 210 -10.53 10.89 18.98
C VAL A 210 -11.06 10.81 17.55
N TYR A 211 -11.67 9.68 17.21
CA TYR A 211 -12.49 9.51 16.03
C TYR A 211 -13.96 9.52 16.41
N SER A 212 -14.76 10.36 15.73
CA SER A 212 -16.22 10.39 15.80
C SER A 212 -16.81 9.86 14.50
N LEU A 213 -17.77 8.95 14.58
CA LEU A 213 -18.39 8.25 13.46
C LEU A 213 -19.89 8.54 13.41
N ASP A 214 -20.45 8.65 12.20
CA ASP A 214 -21.88 8.93 12.00
C ASP A 214 -22.78 7.72 12.28
N ALA A 215 -22.20 6.52 12.33
CA ALA A 215 -22.92 5.31 12.70
C ALA A 215 -22.02 4.32 13.47
N PRO A 216 -22.63 3.36 14.21
CA PRO A 216 -21.90 2.34 14.95
C PRO A 216 -20.97 1.50 14.07
N CYS A 217 -19.66 1.49 14.37
CA CYS A 217 -18.66 0.72 13.67
C CYS A 217 -17.81 -0.11 14.65
N SER A 218 -18.27 -1.31 14.98
CA SER A 218 -17.55 -2.21 15.90
C SER A 218 -16.27 -2.83 15.29
N TYR A 219 -16.11 -2.75 13.96
CA TYR A 219 -14.95 -3.23 13.23
C TYR A 219 -13.96 -2.10 12.87
N PHE A 220 -14.14 -0.89 13.39
CA PHE A 220 -13.32 0.28 13.09
C PHE A 220 -11.81 0.00 13.27
N LEU A 221 -11.44 -0.74 14.32
CA LEU A 221 -10.04 -1.11 14.53
C LEU A 221 -9.42 -1.82 13.32
N SER A 222 -10.15 -2.68 12.63
CA SER A 222 -9.61 -3.40 11.46
C SER A 222 -9.27 -2.47 10.29
N MET A 223 -9.88 -1.31 10.23
CA MET A 223 -9.63 -0.31 9.18
C MET A 223 -8.39 0.54 9.48
N LEU A 224 -8.03 0.72 10.75
CA LEU A 224 -6.89 1.54 11.18
C LEU A 224 -5.52 0.98 10.79
N CYS A 225 -5.46 -0.23 10.25
CA CYS A 225 -4.26 -0.80 9.63
C CYS A 225 -4.12 -0.44 8.14
N TRP A 226 -5.09 0.30 7.57
CA TRP A 226 -5.02 0.76 6.18
C TRP A 226 -4.19 2.03 6.07
N ALA A 227 -3.51 2.21 4.94
CA ALA A 227 -2.63 3.35 4.71
C ALA A 227 -3.32 4.71 4.84
N ALA A 228 -4.64 4.79 4.57
CA ALA A 228 -5.43 6.00 4.76
C ALA A 228 -5.45 6.51 6.22
N PHE A 229 -5.12 5.66 7.19
CA PHE A 229 -5.09 6.00 8.61
C PHE A 229 -3.67 6.09 9.18
N LEU A 230 -2.65 6.16 8.33
CA LEU A 230 -1.28 6.46 8.75
C LEU A 230 -1.14 7.93 9.15
N PRO A 231 -0.31 8.23 10.14
CA PRO A 231 -0.01 9.62 10.52
C PRO A 231 0.92 10.29 9.52
N VAL A 232 0.93 11.62 9.50
CA VAL A 232 1.93 12.43 8.81
C VAL A 232 2.31 13.63 9.65
N ASN A 233 3.58 14.01 9.66
CA ASN A 233 3.98 15.27 10.26
C ASN A 233 3.56 16.43 9.34
N GLY A 234 2.55 17.20 9.74
CA GLY A 234 1.94 18.25 8.92
C GLY A 234 2.90 19.39 8.56
N ASP A 235 3.79 19.77 9.46
CA ASP A 235 4.79 20.82 9.19
C ASP A 235 5.78 20.37 8.11
N PHE A 236 6.22 19.12 8.17
CA PHE A 236 7.11 18.55 7.14
C PHE A 236 6.39 18.35 5.80
N LEU A 237 5.16 17.87 5.83
CA LEU A 237 4.31 17.77 4.63
C LEU A 237 4.16 19.13 3.94
N ALA A 238 3.83 20.17 4.70
CA ALA A 238 3.71 21.54 4.18
C ALA A 238 5.05 22.08 3.65
N GLN A 239 6.18 21.73 4.28
CA GLN A 239 7.50 22.09 3.79
C GLN A 239 7.84 21.42 2.47
N CYS A 240 7.50 20.15 2.29
CA CYS A 240 7.73 19.40 1.06
C CYS A 240 6.80 19.82 -0.09
N GLY A 241 5.55 20.15 0.21
CA GLY A 241 4.52 20.42 -0.80
C GLY A 241 4.46 19.27 -1.83
N ASP A 242 4.44 19.61 -3.13
CA ASP A 242 4.36 18.65 -4.24
C ASP A 242 5.52 17.65 -4.30
N SER A 243 6.59 17.88 -3.56
CA SER A 243 7.73 16.95 -3.52
C SER A 243 7.59 15.85 -2.45
N PHE A 244 6.54 15.89 -1.61
CA PHE A 244 6.33 14.85 -0.59
C PHE A 244 6.21 13.46 -1.24
N GLY A 245 6.99 12.50 -0.74
CA GLY A 245 6.98 11.13 -1.25
C GLY A 245 7.64 10.92 -2.61
N THR A 246 8.47 11.85 -3.11
CA THR A 246 9.20 11.68 -4.38
C THR A 246 10.61 11.12 -4.20
N SER A 247 11.17 11.17 -2.99
CA SER A 247 12.48 10.64 -2.63
C SER A 247 12.56 10.30 -1.15
N ALA A 248 13.64 9.63 -0.73
CA ALA A 248 13.88 9.33 0.68
C ALA A 248 14.04 10.60 1.55
N GLU A 249 14.51 11.69 0.98
CA GLU A 249 14.69 12.99 1.65
C GLU A 249 13.36 13.73 1.88
N THR A 250 12.33 13.37 1.13
CA THR A 250 10.99 14.01 1.20
C THR A 250 9.98 13.16 1.96
N LEU A 251 10.47 12.29 2.84
CA LEU A 251 9.70 11.48 3.77
C LEU A 251 10.28 11.60 5.18
N LEU A 252 9.44 11.41 6.18
CA LEU A 252 9.82 11.12 7.56
C LEU A 252 9.38 9.71 7.93
N TYR A 253 10.05 9.15 8.91
CA TYR A 253 9.93 7.76 9.31
C TYR A 253 9.66 7.65 10.80
N CYS A 254 8.69 6.86 11.20
CA CYS A 254 8.42 6.52 12.62
C CYS A 254 8.24 5.02 12.84
N GLY A 255 8.31 4.23 11.77
CA GLY A 255 8.21 2.78 11.78
C GLY A 255 9.55 2.07 12.03
N PRO A 256 9.58 0.74 11.91
CA PRO A 256 10.74 -0.09 12.23
C PRO A 256 11.93 0.12 11.29
N PHE A 257 11.72 0.66 10.09
CA PHE A 257 12.76 0.89 9.10
C PHE A 257 12.74 2.31 8.55
N ILE A 258 13.88 2.72 7.99
CA ILE A 258 14.11 3.99 7.30
C ILE A 258 14.53 3.67 5.87
N LEU A 259 13.91 4.28 4.87
CA LEU A 259 14.37 4.18 3.48
C LEU A 259 15.69 4.95 3.32
N SER A 260 16.80 4.24 3.43
CA SER A 260 18.14 4.83 3.36
C SER A 260 18.64 5.03 1.94
N THR A 261 18.15 4.21 1.00
CA THR A 261 18.52 4.30 -0.42
C THR A 261 17.30 4.03 -1.30
N PHE A 262 17.09 4.91 -2.28
CA PHE A 262 16.09 4.73 -3.33
C PHE A 262 16.73 5.08 -4.69
N GLU A 263 17.07 4.05 -5.44
CA GLU A 263 17.66 4.15 -6.77
C GLU A 263 16.73 3.45 -7.76
N PRO A 264 15.89 4.20 -8.50
CA PRO A 264 14.91 3.62 -9.40
C PRO A 264 15.53 2.63 -10.40
N GLN A 265 14.89 1.47 -10.58
CA GLN A 265 15.34 0.35 -11.41
C GLN A 265 16.74 -0.19 -11.05
N VAL A 266 17.18 0.03 -9.82
CA VAL A 266 18.43 -0.53 -9.29
C VAL A 266 18.15 -1.20 -7.94
N GLN A 267 17.80 -0.43 -6.92
CA GLN A 267 17.58 -0.95 -5.57
C GLN A 267 16.78 -0.01 -4.68
N ARG A 268 16.19 -0.61 -3.66
CA ARG A 268 15.61 0.06 -2.50
C ARG A 268 16.24 -0.58 -1.26
N VAL A 269 16.76 0.24 -0.37
CA VAL A 269 17.36 -0.26 0.86
C VAL A 269 16.69 0.42 2.05
N MET A 270 16.14 -0.38 2.93
CA MET A 270 15.58 0.07 4.20
C MET A 270 16.47 -0.44 5.32
N THR A 271 16.90 0.46 6.20
CA THR A 271 17.74 0.14 7.36
C THR A 271 16.93 0.28 8.64
N LYS A 272 17.23 -0.56 9.63
CA LYS A 272 16.56 -0.52 10.94
C LYS A 272 16.58 0.89 11.53
N ASN A 273 15.43 1.37 11.98
CA ASN A 273 15.31 2.64 12.67
C ASN A 273 15.81 2.52 14.12
N PRO A 274 16.92 3.17 14.49
CA PRO A 274 17.49 3.02 15.83
C PRO A 274 16.65 3.69 16.93
N THR A 275 15.68 4.52 16.56
CA THR A 275 14.77 5.21 17.48
C THR A 275 13.39 4.57 17.57
N TYR A 276 13.19 3.46 16.85
CA TYR A 276 11.89 2.77 16.85
C TYR A 276 11.51 2.32 18.27
N TRP A 277 10.26 2.55 18.65
CA TRP A 277 9.79 2.30 20.01
C TRP A 277 9.87 0.81 20.40
N ASP A 278 9.71 -0.11 19.44
CA ASP A 278 9.79 -1.58 19.64
C ASP A 278 11.03 -2.20 19.00
N ILE A 279 12.14 -1.49 19.04
CA ILE A 279 13.44 -1.86 18.41
C ILE A 279 13.95 -3.26 18.81
N GLU A 280 13.64 -3.72 20.03
CA GLU A 280 14.07 -5.01 20.54
C GLU A 280 13.43 -6.19 19.81
N ASN A 281 12.26 -5.99 19.21
CA ASN A 281 11.53 -6.98 18.41
C ASN A 281 11.85 -6.89 16.91
N VAL A 282 12.65 -5.93 16.47
CA VAL A 282 13.12 -5.85 15.08
C VAL A 282 14.42 -6.64 14.93
N HIS A 283 14.35 -7.83 14.31
CA HIS A 283 15.48 -8.76 14.21
C HIS A 283 16.24 -8.65 12.87
N ILE A 284 15.73 -7.90 11.91
CA ILE A 284 16.36 -7.63 10.62
C ILE A 284 16.99 -6.24 10.70
N ASP A 285 18.27 -6.12 10.30
CA ASP A 285 18.94 -4.83 10.29
C ASP A 285 18.78 -4.09 8.97
N THR A 286 18.63 -4.83 7.87
CA THR A 286 18.52 -4.24 6.53
C THR A 286 17.56 -5.07 5.67
N ILE A 287 16.63 -4.41 4.98
CA ILE A 287 15.84 -4.98 3.90
C ILE A 287 16.43 -4.43 2.59
N GLN A 288 16.97 -5.30 1.77
CA GLN A 288 17.52 -4.96 0.47
C GLN A 288 16.66 -5.54 -0.64
N MET A 289 16.03 -4.67 -1.40
CA MET A 289 15.20 -5.03 -2.55
C MET A 289 15.95 -4.64 -3.82
N THR A 290 16.25 -5.61 -4.67
CA THR A 290 16.97 -5.38 -5.93
C THR A 290 16.01 -5.44 -7.11
N TYR A 291 16.11 -4.46 -8.01
CA TYR A 291 15.30 -4.45 -9.23
C TYR A 291 15.71 -5.57 -10.19
N ASN A 292 14.72 -6.31 -10.66
CA ASN A 292 14.90 -7.26 -11.74
C ASN A 292 13.58 -7.39 -12.52
N ALA A 293 13.57 -6.98 -13.78
CA ALA A 293 12.38 -7.05 -14.63
C ALA A 293 11.81 -8.48 -14.76
N GLU A 294 12.67 -9.50 -14.59
CA GLU A 294 12.31 -10.93 -14.62
C GLU A 294 12.15 -11.53 -13.21
N ALA A 295 11.92 -10.71 -12.19
CA ALA A 295 11.86 -11.18 -10.79
C ALA A 295 10.91 -12.37 -10.60
N ALA A 296 9.71 -12.34 -11.21
CA ALA A 296 8.72 -13.40 -11.10
C ALA A 296 9.20 -14.78 -11.60
N THR A 297 10.17 -14.80 -12.53
CA THR A 297 10.70 -16.05 -13.10
C THR A 297 12.06 -16.44 -12.53
N LEU A 298 12.85 -15.46 -12.08
CA LEU A 298 14.22 -15.68 -11.61
C LEU A 298 14.34 -15.83 -10.10
N ALA A 299 13.39 -15.28 -9.33
CA ALA A 299 13.49 -15.25 -7.87
C ALA A 299 13.71 -16.63 -7.26
N THR A 300 12.96 -17.66 -7.67
CA THR A 300 13.14 -19.04 -7.18
C THR A 300 14.54 -19.59 -7.45
N THR A 301 15.10 -19.32 -8.64
CA THR A 301 16.46 -19.77 -8.96
C THR A 301 17.51 -19.04 -8.13
N MET A 302 17.34 -17.72 -7.92
CA MET A 302 18.23 -16.91 -7.10
C MET A 302 18.15 -17.30 -5.61
N TYR A 303 16.96 -17.68 -5.13
CA TYR A 303 16.77 -18.23 -3.80
C TYR A 303 17.59 -19.51 -3.61
N LEU A 304 17.46 -20.47 -4.53
CA LEU A 304 18.21 -21.74 -4.49
C LEU A 304 19.75 -21.53 -4.61
N GLN A 305 20.19 -20.38 -5.14
CA GLN A 305 21.61 -19.99 -5.19
C GLN A 305 22.06 -19.21 -3.96
N GLY A 306 21.14 -18.85 -3.06
CA GLY A 306 21.43 -18.06 -1.87
C GLY A 306 21.65 -16.56 -2.15
N GLU A 307 21.17 -16.07 -3.30
CA GLU A 307 21.29 -14.67 -3.69
C GLU A 307 20.16 -13.79 -3.11
N VAL A 308 18.98 -14.39 -2.89
CA VAL A 308 17.83 -13.78 -2.22
C VAL A 308 17.32 -14.69 -1.10
N ASP A 309 16.59 -14.13 -0.15
CA ASP A 309 16.09 -14.83 1.05
C ASP A 309 14.60 -15.18 0.94
N TYR A 310 13.93 -14.71 -0.11
CA TYR A 310 12.51 -14.96 -0.40
C TYR A 310 12.26 -15.07 -1.90
N ALA A 311 11.36 -15.98 -2.27
CA ALA A 311 10.86 -16.09 -3.63
C ALA A 311 9.44 -16.67 -3.65
N ASP A 312 8.56 -16.08 -4.45
CA ASP A 312 7.29 -16.72 -4.80
C ASP A 312 7.54 -17.84 -5.80
N ILE A 313 6.90 -19.00 -5.55
CA ILE A 313 7.06 -20.18 -6.41
C ILE A 313 5.97 -20.16 -7.48
N SER A 314 6.39 -20.17 -8.75
CA SER A 314 5.45 -20.31 -9.86
C SER A 314 4.87 -21.74 -9.93
N ALA A 315 3.63 -21.84 -10.42
CA ALA A 315 2.88 -23.10 -10.46
C ALA A 315 3.60 -24.24 -11.21
N ASP A 316 4.38 -23.92 -12.23
CA ASP A 316 5.16 -24.87 -13.04
C ASP A 316 6.37 -25.47 -12.29
N LEU A 317 6.92 -24.75 -11.32
CA LEU A 317 8.04 -25.20 -10.50
C LEU A 317 7.61 -25.92 -9.22
N LEU A 318 6.39 -25.67 -8.74
CA LEU A 318 5.92 -26.13 -7.43
C LEU A 318 6.06 -27.66 -7.26
N SER A 319 5.61 -28.45 -8.26
CA SER A 319 5.65 -29.93 -8.15
C SER A 319 7.07 -30.44 -7.98
N SER A 320 8.05 -29.88 -8.70
CA SER A 320 9.44 -30.33 -8.61
C SER A 320 10.10 -29.89 -7.31
N LEU A 321 9.76 -28.71 -6.82
CA LEU A 321 10.30 -28.20 -5.56
C LEU A 321 9.71 -28.91 -4.33
N LEU A 322 8.45 -29.34 -4.38
CA LEU A 322 7.87 -30.18 -3.34
C LEU A 322 8.59 -31.53 -3.19
N GLU A 323 9.22 -32.04 -4.25
CA GLU A 323 10.01 -33.25 -4.19
C GLU A 323 11.43 -33.02 -3.62
N THR A 324 11.99 -31.85 -3.81
CA THR A 324 13.41 -31.57 -3.51
C THR A 324 13.64 -30.63 -2.33
N ASN A 325 12.73 -29.73 -2.06
CA ASN A 325 12.86 -28.62 -1.10
C ASN A 325 11.59 -28.43 -0.25
N SER A 326 10.84 -29.46 0.04
CA SER A 326 9.54 -29.40 0.71
C SER A 326 9.56 -28.71 2.09
N ASP A 327 10.69 -28.77 2.79
CA ASP A 327 10.91 -28.20 4.10
C ASP A 327 11.19 -26.68 4.07
N GLU A 328 11.50 -26.15 2.89
CA GLU A 328 11.70 -24.71 2.66
C GLU A 328 10.44 -24.03 2.09
N ILE A 329 9.42 -24.81 1.72
CA ILE A 329 8.20 -24.29 1.14
C ILE A 329 7.17 -24.01 2.23
N HIS A 330 6.74 -22.77 2.31
CA HIS A 330 5.71 -22.33 3.22
C HIS A 330 4.49 -21.85 2.44
N TYR A 331 3.33 -22.37 2.76
CA TYR A 331 2.08 -21.86 2.22
C TYR A 331 1.74 -20.54 2.92
N SER A 332 1.53 -19.51 2.13
CA SER A 332 0.95 -18.27 2.66
C SER A 332 -0.45 -18.56 3.20
N ARG A 333 -0.91 -17.75 4.16
CA ARG A 333 -2.31 -17.81 4.59
C ARG A 333 -3.20 -17.55 3.38
N PRO A 334 -4.34 -18.26 3.25
CA PRO A 334 -5.33 -17.90 2.24
C PRO A 334 -5.67 -16.42 2.37
N ASP A 335 -5.70 -15.73 1.24
CA ASP A 335 -6.15 -14.35 1.21
C ASP A 335 -7.67 -14.33 1.40
N VAL A 336 -8.09 -14.19 2.64
CA VAL A 336 -9.50 -14.13 3.03
C VAL A 336 -10.09 -12.72 2.91
N SER A 337 -9.26 -11.74 2.52
CA SER A 337 -9.66 -10.33 2.42
C SER A 337 -10.28 -10.00 1.08
N TYR A 338 -10.08 -10.84 0.06
CA TYR A 338 -10.51 -10.56 -1.30
C TYR A 338 -11.35 -11.67 -1.90
N SER A 339 -12.37 -11.28 -2.66
CA SER A 339 -13.10 -12.15 -3.57
C SER A 339 -12.74 -11.82 -5.00
N TYR A 340 -12.61 -12.84 -5.85
CA TYR A 340 -12.30 -12.68 -7.26
C TYR A 340 -13.51 -13.06 -8.10
N TRP A 341 -13.95 -12.15 -9.00
CA TRP A 341 -15.05 -12.41 -9.93
C TRP A 341 -14.83 -11.71 -11.26
N TYR A 342 -15.52 -12.18 -12.29
CA TYR A 342 -15.60 -11.50 -13.56
C TYR A 342 -16.73 -10.49 -13.53
N LEU A 343 -16.42 -9.23 -13.85
CA LEU A 343 -17.39 -8.17 -14.01
C LEU A 343 -17.68 -7.96 -15.49
N PHE A 344 -18.96 -7.76 -15.80
CA PHE A 344 -19.37 -7.34 -17.13
C PHE A 344 -19.38 -5.82 -17.19
N ASN A 345 -18.68 -5.24 -18.19
CA ASN A 345 -18.78 -3.81 -18.46
C ASN A 345 -20.14 -3.53 -19.16
N PHE A 346 -21.08 -2.96 -18.45
CA PHE A 346 -22.42 -2.65 -18.95
C PHE A 346 -22.48 -1.36 -19.76
N ASP A 347 -21.51 -0.46 -19.59
CA ASP A 347 -21.40 0.79 -20.34
C ASP A 347 -19.99 0.95 -20.94
N PRO A 348 -19.68 0.19 -22.01
CA PRO A 348 -18.35 0.20 -22.61
C PRO A 348 -18.07 1.52 -23.32
N GLN A 349 -16.90 2.12 -22.98
CA GLN A 349 -16.38 3.36 -23.56
C GLN A 349 -15.17 3.10 -24.46
N PHE A 350 -15.04 1.90 -25.04
CA PHE A 350 -13.92 1.57 -25.91
C PHE A 350 -14.16 1.99 -27.39
N PRO A 351 -13.10 2.12 -28.22
CA PRO A 351 -13.17 2.56 -29.61
C PRO A 351 -14.18 1.78 -30.46
N ALA A 352 -14.80 2.46 -31.43
CA ALA A 352 -15.85 1.90 -32.29
C ALA A 352 -15.43 0.64 -33.08
N GLU A 353 -14.13 0.46 -33.33
CA GLU A 353 -13.57 -0.74 -33.98
C GLU A 353 -13.77 -2.03 -33.16
N TYR A 354 -14.02 -1.91 -31.84
CA TYR A 354 -14.34 -3.03 -30.95
C TYR A 354 -15.86 -3.18 -30.72
N GLU A 355 -16.67 -2.50 -31.50
CA GLU A 355 -18.13 -2.63 -31.53
C GLU A 355 -18.83 -2.47 -30.15
N PRO A 356 -18.63 -1.33 -29.44
CA PRO A 356 -19.19 -1.14 -28.08
C PRO A 356 -20.71 -1.29 -28.02
N ASP A 357 -21.43 -0.92 -29.07
CA ASP A 357 -22.90 -1.06 -29.11
C ASP A 357 -23.33 -2.54 -29.16
N ASN A 358 -22.62 -3.38 -29.92
CA ASN A 358 -22.86 -4.81 -29.96
C ASN A 358 -22.53 -5.46 -28.60
N TRP A 359 -21.47 -5.03 -27.95
CA TRP A 359 -21.14 -5.46 -26.59
C TRP A 359 -22.26 -5.05 -25.60
N ARG A 360 -22.72 -3.80 -25.65
CA ARG A 360 -23.81 -3.30 -24.79
C ARG A 360 -25.10 -4.12 -24.98
N LEU A 361 -25.46 -4.47 -26.22
CA LEU A 361 -26.58 -5.33 -26.49
C LEU A 361 -26.39 -6.74 -25.91
N ALA A 362 -25.23 -7.33 -26.09
CA ALA A 362 -24.93 -8.67 -25.61
C ALA A 362 -24.91 -8.70 -24.06
N VAL A 363 -24.22 -7.79 -23.41
CA VAL A 363 -24.04 -7.80 -21.93
C VAL A 363 -25.35 -7.50 -21.20
N ASN A 364 -26.27 -6.74 -21.79
CA ASN A 364 -27.60 -6.51 -21.24
C ASN A 364 -28.55 -7.70 -21.42
N ASN A 365 -28.19 -8.69 -22.25
CA ASN A 365 -28.95 -9.92 -22.39
C ASN A 365 -28.58 -10.92 -21.29
N GLU A 366 -29.55 -11.26 -20.42
CA GLU A 366 -29.34 -12.19 -19.32
C GLU A 366 -28.84 -13.57 -19.80
N ASN A 367 -29.41 -14.10 -20.90
CA ASN A 367 -29.01 -15.41 -21.43
C ASN A 367 -27.54 -15.39 -21.91
N PHE A 368 -27.03 -14.27 -22.40
CA PHE A 368 -25.63 -14.11 -22.77
C PHE A 368 -24.75 -14.23 -21.53
N ARG A 369 -25.08 -13.50 -20.47
CA ARG A 369 -24.31 -13.57 -19.20
C ARG A 369 -24.36 -14.96 -18.58
N LEU A 370 -25.53 -15.59 -18.55
CA LEU A 370 -25.72 -16.97 -18.07
C LEU A 370 -24.90 -17.97 -18.90
N SER A 371 -24.84 -17.78 -20.24
CA SER A 371 -24.03 -18.69 -21.08
C SER A 371 -22.54 -18.63 -20.74
N ILE A 372 -22.01 -17.45 -20.43
CA ILE A 372 -20.63 -17.30 -19.97
C ILE A 372 -20.46 -17.93 -18.59
N MET A 373 -21.36 -17.64 -17.66
CA MET A 373 -21.30 -18.20 -16.29
C MET A 373 -21.31 -19.72 -16.27
N HIS A 374 -22.14 -20.35 -17.10
CA HIS A 374 -22.23 -21.81 -17.19
C HIS A 374 -21.15 -22.46 -18.09
N GLY A 375 -20.59 -21.68 -19.03
CA GLY A 375 -19.52 -22.16 -19.90
C GLY A 375 -18.11 -22.00 -19.34
N LEU A 376 -17.94 -21.16 -18.30
CA LEU A 376 -16.65 -20.94 -17.68
C LEU A 376 -16.27 -22.12 -16.78
N ASP A 377 -15.14 -22.75 -17.07
CA ASP A 377 -14.49 -23.69 -16.14
C ASP A 377 -13.77 -22.91 -15.05
N ARG A 378 -14.48 -22.69 -13.94
CA ARG A 378 -13.95 -21.88 -12.82
C ARG A 378 -12.79 -22.55 -12.11
N VAL A 379 -12.77 -23.88 -12.04
CA VAL A 379 -11.64 -24.61 -11.41
C VAL A 379 -10.36 -24.36 -12.19
N ASN A 380 -10.40 -24.53 -13.52
CA ASN A 380 -9.24 -24.24 -14.36
C ASN A 380 -8.82 -22.76 -14.31
N ALA A 381 -9.77 -21.84 -14.20
CA ALA A 381 -9.44 -20.41 -14.05
C ALA A 381 -8.74 -20.14 -12.71
N LEU A 382 -9.15 -20.80 -11.63
CA LEU A 382 -8.58 -20.65 -10.29
C LEU A 382 -7.20 -21.34 -10.13
N GLN A 383 -6.83 -22.26 -11.04
CA GLN A 383 -5.47 -22.83 -11.05
C GLN A 383 -4.37 -21.77 -11.19
N ALA A 384 -4.68 -20.61 -11.77
CA ALA A 384 -3.74 -19.50 -11.83
C ALA A 384 -3.48 -18.85 -10.46
N LYS A 385 -4.37 -19.07 -9.49
CA LYS A 385 -4.27 -18.55 -8.12
C LYS A 385 -3.76 -19.59 -7.13
N ASP A 386 -4.32 -20.78 -7.18
CA ASP A 386 -3.88 -21.92 -6.41
C ASP A 386 -3.86 -23.15 -7.32
N PHE A 387 -2.67 -23.59 -7.71
CA PHE A 387 -2.50 -24.76 -8.56
C PHE A 387 -2.74 -26.06 -7.79
N ALA A 388 -2.44 -26.08 -6.50
CA ALA A 388 -2.49 -27.28 -5.68
C ALA A 388 -3.93 -27.65 -5.27
N ASP A 389 -4.75 -26.65 -4.93
CA ASP A 389 -6.15 -26.83 -4.53
C ASP A 389 -7.07 -25.71 -5.03
N PRO A 390 -7.27 -25.60 -6.36
CA PRO A 390 -8.11 -24.56 -6.93
C PRO A 390 -9.59 -24.68 -6.53
N GLU A 391 -10.04 -25.90 -6.13
CA GLU A 391 -11.42 -26.13 -5.70
C GLU A 391 -11.73 -25.45 -4.36
N SER A 392 -10.73 -25.28 -3.49
CA SER A 392 -10.87 -24.58 -2.20
C SER A 392 -11.21 -23.11 -2.35
N LEU A 393 -10.87 -22.52 -3.50
CA LEU A 393 -11.16 -21.11 -3.82
C LEU A 393 -12.54 -20.89 -4.45
N LEU A 394 -13.29 -21.96 -4.73
CA LEU A 394 -14.63 -21.83 -5.30
C LEU A 394 -15.57 -21.18 -4.28
N SER A 395 -16.10 -20.01 -4.62
CA SER A 395 -17.14 -19.32 -3.87
C SER A 395 -18.30 -18.94 -4.78
N ASN A 396 -19.51 -18.97 -4.23
CA ASN A 396 -20.73 -18.48 -4.90
C ASN A 396 -21.26 -17.19 -4.25
N THR A 397 -20.48 -16.61 -3.35
CA THR A 397 -20.81 -15.39 -2.63
C THR A 397 -19.79 -14.29 -2.95
N ILE A 398 -20.21 -13.03 -2.80
CA ILE A 398 -19.31 -11.87 -2.91
C ILE A 398 -18.40 -11.79 -1.67
N THR A 399 -18.91 -12.20 -0.51
CA THR A 399 -18.14 -12.22 0.72
C THR A 399 -17.00 -13.24 0.61
N PRO A 400 -15.74 -12.86 0.89
CA PRO A 400 -14.62 -13.80 0.90
C PRO A 400 -14.83 -14.95 1.87
N LEU A 401 -14.28 -16.11 1.53
CA LEU A 401 -14.23 -17.24 2.46
C LEU A 401 -13.42 -16.84 3.70
N GLY A 402 -13.97 -17.06 4.88
CA GLY A 402 -13.33 -16.68 6.14
C GLY A 402 -13.57 -15.24 6.60
N ALA A 403 -14.26 -14.41 5.82
CA ALA A 403 -14.81 -13.15 6.29
C ALA A 403 -15.99 -13.43 7.25
N ALA A 404 -15.69 -14.11 8.35
CA ALA A 404 -16.68 -14.58 9.30
C ALA A 404 -17.01 -13.52 10.34
N SER A 405 -18.26 -13.51 10.81
CA SER A 405 -18.57 -12.91 12.12
C SER A 405 -17.97 -13.79 13.23
N ALA A 406 -17.88 -13.22 14.43
CA ALA A 406 -17.40 -13.97 15.61
C ALA A 406 -18.18 -15.28 15.91
N SER A 407 -19.31 -15.54 15.27
CA SER A 407 -20.17 -16.68 15.51
C SER A 407 -20.57 -17.50 14.27
N GLN A 408 -20.44 -16.96 13.07
CA GLN A 408 -20.85 -17.63 11.83
C GLN A 408 -20.05 -17.15 10.64
N ASP A 409 -19.73 -18.10 9.74
CA ASP A 409 -19.24 -17.83 8.40
C ASP A 409 -20.42 -17.39 7.52
N TYR A 410 -20.27 -16.30 6.78
CA TYR A 410 -21.29 -15.81 5.85
C TYR A 410 -21.07 -16.31 4.41
N ALA A 411 -20.03 -17.12 4.16
CA ALA A 411 -19.73 -17.67 2.84
C ALA A 411 -20.64 -18.83 2.43
#